data_f516f8a68fe6096b0721a3076ffeffac
#
_entry.id   f516f8a68fe6096b0721a3076ffeffac
#
_cell.length_a   1.000
_cell.length_b   1.000
_cell.length_c   1.000
_cell.angle_alpha   90.00
_cell.angle_beta   90.00
_cell.angle_gamma   90.00
#
_symmetry.space_group_name_H-M   'P 1'
#
loop_
_entity.id
_entity.type
_entity.pdbx_description
1 polymer ?
#
loop_
_entity_poly.entity_id
_entity_poly.type
_entity_poly.pdbx_seq_one_letter_code
_entity_poly.pdbx_strand_id
1 'polypeptide(L)'
;MNFIKIFLSLFFALIIFSSCAKKEKVSILQEQDLESQMIELYNEAYDEFLKGDTRFAAQKFNEAELIFPQSEWAPIAALMTAYVYYADDYYPDAIYELERFLKVYPNHKDTDYAHFLLAMCFYENIIDEKRDLGPLLKSKKEFEIVINNYPSTEFAADARFKIDLINDVL
;
A
#
# COMPACT_ATOMS: atom_id res chain seq x y z
N MET A 1 -44.64 37.98 -27.04
CA MET A 1 -44.46 37.47 -25.62
C MET A 1 -43.68 36.16 -25.56
N ASN A 2 -43.60 35.36 -26.61
CA ASN A 2 -42.83 34.09 -26.60
C ASN A 2 -41.33 34.27 -26.87
N PHE A 3 -40.89 35.25 -27.62
CA PHE A 3 -39.48 35.51 -27.93
C PHE A 3 -38.67 35.90 -26.68
N ILE A 4 -39.24 36.65 -25.76
CA ILE A 4 -38.57 37.06 -24.50
C ILE A 4 -38.37 35.85 -23.57
N LYS A 5 -39.33 34.93 -23.55
CA LYS A 5 -39.19 33.68 -22.73
C LYS A 5 -38.13 32.74 -23.27
N ILE A 6 -38.02 32.65 -24.60
CA ILE A 6 -36.97 31.82 -25.25
C ILE A 6 -35.59 32.44 -25.01
N PHE A 7 -35.46 33.75 -25.09
CA PHE A 7 -34.19 34.44 -24.84
C PHE A 7 -33.76 34.36 -23.38
N LEU A 8 -34.72 34.45 -22.44
CA LEU A 8 -34.45 34.28 -21.00
C LEU A 8 -34.05 32.84 -20.65
N SER A 9 -34.67 31.84 -21.30
CA SER A 9 -34.32 30.41 -21.13
C SER A 9 -32.93 30.09 -21.67
N LEU A 10 -32.58 30.68 -22.84
CA LEU A 10 -31.26 30.51 -23.46
C LEU A 10 -30.14 31.16 -22.61
N PHE A 11 -30.46 32.34 -22.04
CA PHE A 11 -29.52 33.05 -21.14
C PHE A 11 -29.29 32.29 -19.82
N PHE A 12 -30.34 31.68 -19.27
CA PHE A 12 -30.26 30.88 -18.06
C PHE A 12 -29.48 29.55 -18.29
N ALA A 13 -29.59 28.94 -19.46
CA ALA A 13 -28.83 27.76 -19.86
C ALA A 13 -27.32 28.06 -20.01
N LEU A 14 -26.96 29.27 -20.48
CA LEU A 14 -25.54 29.68 -20.61
C LEU A 14 -24.84 29.90 -19.27
N ILE A 15 -25.56 30.24 -18.20
CA ILE A 15 -25.00 30.45 -16.87
C ILE A 15 -24.62 29.12 -16.20
N ILE A 16 -25.30 28.02 -16.50
CA ILE A 16 -25.07 26.71 -15.92
C ILE A 16 -23.77 26.09 -16.43
N PHE A 17 -23.30 26.42 -17.62
CA PHE A 17 -22.05 25.92 -18.20
C PHE A 17 -20.80 26.68 -17.75
N SER A 18 -20.92 27.76 -16.96
CA SER A 18 -19.77 28.52 -16.41
C SER A 18 -19.25 28.00 -15.09
N SER A 19 -19.71 26.82 -14.61
CA SER A 19 -19.09 26.14 -13.50
C SER A 19 -17.80 25.45 -13.95
N CYS A 20 -16.82 26.24 -14.39
CA CYS A 20 -15.44 25.79 -14.43
C CYS A 20 -15.04 25.45 -13.01
N ALA A 21 -14.93 24.16 -12.72
CA ALA A 21 -14.19 23.69 -11.56
C ALA A 21 -12.82 24.35 -11.59
N LYS A 22 -12.59 25.32 -10.69
CA LYS A 22 -11.24 25.78 -10.36
C LYS A 22 -10.50 24.52 -9.87
N LYS A 23 -9.72 23.89 -10.73
CA LYS A 23 -8.59 23.09 -10.27
C LYS A 23 -7.73 24.08 -9.49
N GLU A 24 -7.75 24.00 -8.17
CA GLU A 24 -6.73 24.64 -7.38
C GLU A 24 -5.40 24.10 -7.89
N LYS A 25 -4.62 24.99 -8.48
CA LYS A 25 -3.23 24.69 -8.78
C LYS A 25 -2.56 24.63 -7.41
N VAL A 26 -2.39 23.42 -6.87
CA VAL A 26 -1.48 23.23 -5.75
C VAL A 26 -0.18 23.87 -6.20
N SER A 27 0.29 24.86 -5.45
CA SER A 27 1.50 25.57 -5.85
C SER A 27 2.70 24.63 -5.66
N ILE A 28 3.70 24.68 -6.53
CA ILE A 28 4.93 23.92 -6.42
C ILE A 28 5.55 24.06 -4.99
N LEU A 29 5.40 25.23 -4.39
CA LEU A 29 5.85 25.49 -3.01
C LEU A 29 5.07 24.69 -1.96
N GLN A 30 3.76 24.47 -2.17
CA GLN A 30 2.94 23.66 -1.27
C GLN A 30 3.24 22.18 -1.39
N GLU A 31 3.50 21.69 -2.60
CA GLU A 31 3.93 20.31 -2.83
C GLU A 31 5.29 20.01 -2.19
N GLN A 32 6.27 20.92 -2.33
CA GLN A 32 7.57 20.81 -1.67
C GLN A 32 7.47 20.82 -0.14
N ASP A 33 6.55 21.59 0.43
CA ASP A 33 6.32 21.61 1.87
C ASP A 33 5.72 20.29 2.35
N LEU A 34 4.73 19.72 1.64
CA LEU A 34 4.13 18.42 1.96
C LEU A 34 5.14 17.27 1.83
N GLU A 35 5.98 17.30 0.80
CA GLU A 35 7.03 16.29 0.63
C GLU A 35 8.05 16.34 1.78
N SER A 36 8.44 17.54 2.19
CA SER A 36 9.36 17.72 3.33
C SER A 36 8.76 17.19 4.64
N GLN A 37 7.49 17.47 4.89
CA GLN A 37 6.77 16.98 6.07
C GLN A 37 6.65 15.45 6.04
N MET A 38 6.37 14.87 4.88
CA MET A 38 6.30 13.42 4.73
C MET A 38 7.65 12.75 5.01
N ILE A 39 8.75 13.32 4.49
CA ILE A 39 10.11 12.82 4.75
C ILE A 39 10.45 12.91 6.24
N GLU A 40 10.05 13.99 6.91
CA GLU A 40 10.25 14.15 8.35
C GLU A 40 9.50 13.05 9.13
N LEU A 41 8.23 12.83 8.83
CA LEU A 41 7.43 11.75 9.44
C LEU A 41 8.00 10.36 9.15
N TYR A 42 8.47 10.12 7.93
CA TYR A 42 9.12 8.87 7.56
C TYR A 42 10.39 8.62 8.40
N ASN A 43 11.23 9.64 8.55
CA ASN A 43 12.45 9.52 9.35
C ASN A 43 12.13 9.33 10.83
N GLU A 44 11.14 10.04 11.37
CA GLU A 44 10.65 9.84 12.76
C GLU A 44 10.16 8.38 12.94
N ALA A 45 9.36 7.88 11.98
CA ALA A 45 8.89 6.50 12.01
C ALA A 45 10.04 5.49 12.01
N TYR A 46 11.06 5.72 11.19
CA TYR A 46 12.22 4.84 11.12
C TYR A 46 13.03 4.84 12.42
N ASP A 47 13.20 6.02 13.04
CA ASP A 47 13.88 6.14 14.33
C ASP A 47 13.11 5.41 15.45
N GLU A 48 11.78 5.47 15.45
CA GLU A 48 10.94 4.74 16.42
C GLU A 48 10.99 3.23 16.18
N PHE A 49 11.03 2.79 14.93
CA PHE A 49 11.26 1.38 14.61
C PHE A 49 12.59 0.87 15.15
N LEU A 50 13.67 1.65 15.01
CA LEU A 50 14.99 1.28 15.54
C LEU A 50 15.02 1.23 17.07
N LYS A 51 14.14 1.95 17.76
CA LYS A 51 13.96 1.89 19.22
C LYS A 51 13.11 0.69 19.68
N GLY A 52 12.46 0.00 18.73
CA GLY A 52 11.56 -1.12 19.01
C GLY A 52 10.13 -0.69 19.35
N ASP A 53 9.74 0.58 19.09
CA ASP A 53 8.35 1.01 19.22
C ASP A 53 7.59 0.79 17.92
N THR A 54 7.30 -0.48 17.61
CA THR A 54 6.66 -0.93 16.38
C THR A 54 5.33 -0.26 16.10
N ARG A 55 4.50 -0.11 17.13
CA ARG A 55 3.16 0.48 16.94
C ARG A 55 3.23 1.96 16.60
N PHE A 56 4.10 2.68 17.26
CA PHE A 56 4.28 4.10 17.00
C PHE A 56 4.97 4.32 15.63
N ALA A 57 5.95 3.48 15.30
CA ALA A 57 6.58 3.50 13.98
C ALA A 57 5.56 3.25 12.85
N ALA A 58 4.72 2.21 12.98
CA ALA A 58 3.68 1.92 12.01
C ALA A 58 2.68 3.07 11.83
N GLN A 59 2.26 3.69 12.96
CA GLN A 59 1.40 4.87 12.91
C GLN A 59 2.05 6.02 12.14
N LYS A 60 3.32 6.32 12.41
CA LYS A 60 4.06 7.40 11.75
C LYS A 60 4.29 7.15 10.26
N PHE A 61 4.62 5.90 9.86
CA PHE A 61 4.70 5.56 8.44
C PHE A 61 3.35 5.74 7.74
N ASN A 62 2.24 5.36 8.38
CA ASN A 62 0.91 5.59 7.84
C ASN A 62 0.57 7.10 7.74
N GLU A 63 0.93 7.90 8.74
CA GLU A 63 0.79 9.36 8.67
C GLU A 63 1.60 9.94 7.50
N ALA A 64 2.83 9.46 7.27
CA ALA A 64 3.66 9.87 6.14
C ALA A 64 3.00 9.56 4.78
N GLU A 65 2.41 8.36 4.61
CA GLU A 65 1.64 8.00 3.42
C GLU A 65 0.48 8.97 3.18
N LEU A 66 -0.27 9.29 4.24
CA LEU A 66 -1.51 10.05 4.15
C LEU A 66 -1.32 11.54 3.92
N ILE A 67 -0.17 12.12 4.30
CA ILE A 67 0.06 13.55 4.17
C ILE A 67 0.28 13.97 2.71
N PHE A 68 0.89 13.10 1.90
CA PHE A 68 1.09 13.33 0.47
C PHE A 68 0.91 12.04 -0.35
N PRO A 69 -0.33 11.53 -0.51
CA PRO A 69 -0.60 10.24 -1.16
C PRO A 69 -0.18 10.14 -2.63
N GLN A 70 0.08 11.28 -3.27
CA GLN A 70 0.50 11.35 -4.68
C GLN A 70 2.02 11.34 -4.85
N SER A 71 2.76 11.34 -3.75
CA SER A 71 4.21 11.27 -3.73
C SER A 71 4.71 9.89 -4.13
N GLU A 72 5.89 9.82 -4.74
CA GLU A 72 6.62 8.58 -4.98
C GLU A 72 7.02 7.86 -3.67
N TRP A 73 7.03 8.57 -2.54
CA TRP A 73 7.34 8.03 -1.22
C TRP A 73 6.14 7.41 -0.51
N ALA A 74 4.91 7.78 -0.88
CA ALA A 74 3.71 7.27 -0.22
C ALA A 74 3.62 5.72 -0.26
N PRO A 75 3.83 5.04 -1.41
CA PRO A 75 3.86 3.58 -1.43
C PRO A 75 5.03 2.99 -0.61
N ILE A 76 6.16 3.68 -0.51
CA ILE A 76 7.29 3.23 0.31
C ILE A 76 6.91 3.27 1.80
N ALA A 77 6.28 4.36 2.25
CA ALA A 77 5.79 4.48 3.62
C ALA A 77 4.72 3.43 3.95
N ALA A 78 3.77 3.18 3.03
CA ALA A 78 2.77 2.13 3.17
C ALA A 78 3.39 0.73 3.32
N LEU A 79 4.41 0.41 2.51
CA LEU A 79 5.11 -0.86 2.59
C LEU A 79 5.92 -0.98 3.88
N MET A 80 6.52 0.12 4.35
CA MET A 80 7.22 0.16 5.63
C MET A 80 6.28 -0.03 6.82
N THR A 81 5.03 0.46 6.76
CA THR A 81 4.01 0.15 7.77
C THR A 81 3.82 -1.37 7.93
N ALA A 82 3.69 -2.08 6.82
CA ALA A 82 3.57 -3.53 6.84
C ALA A 82 4.84 -4.23 7.32
N TYR A 83 6.01 -3.74 6.88
CA TYR A 83 7.29 -4.33 7.24
C TYR A 83 7.57 -4.25 8.74
N VAL A 84 7.30 -3.11 9.40
CA VAL A 84 7.55 -2.98 10.84
C VAL A 84 6.67 -3.90 11.65
N TYR A 85 5.42 -4.14 11.23
CA TYR A 85 4.56 -5.14 11.87
C TYR A 85 5.10 -6.56 11.68
N TYR A 86 5.55 -6.91 10.47
CA TYR A 86 6.16 -8.20 10.20
C TYR A 86 7.41 -8.43 11.06
N ALA A 87 8.28 -7.44 11.17
CA ALA A 87 9.54 -7.52 11.88
C ALA A 87 9.40 -7.75 13.40
N ASP A 88 8.24 -7.45 13.96
CA ASP A 88 7.92 -7.63 15.38
C ASP A 88 6.80 -8.67 15.60
N ASP A 89 6.64 -9.61 14.64
CA ASP A 89 5.74 -10.76 14.67
C ASP A 89 4.23 -10.43 14.77
N TYR A 90 3.84 -9.15 14.46
CA TYR A 90 2.44 -8.76 14.33
C TYR A 90 1.90 -9.15 12.95
N TYR A 91 1.93 -10.46 12.63
CA TYR A 91 1.55 -10.97 11.31
C TYR A 91 0.13 -10.61 10.87
N PRO A 92 -0.91 -10.64 11.71
CA PRO A 92 -2.25 -10.22 11.30
C PRO A 92 -2.31 -8.77 10.81
N ASP A 93 -1.59 -7.85 11.50
CA ASP A 93 -1.52 -6.44 11.14
C ASP A 93 -0.69 -6.25 9.85
N ALA A 94 0.43 -6.96 9.73
CA ALA A 94 1.25 -6.97 8.52
C ALA A 94 0.47 -7.49 7.30
N ILE A 95 -0.31 -8.57 7.44
CA ILE A 95 -1.18 -9.10 6.38
C ILE A 95 -2.18 -8.05 5.93
N TYR A 96 -2.86 -7.39 6.86
CA TYR A 96 -3.83 -6.34 6.54
C TYR A 96 -3.20 -5.20 5.72
N GLU A 97 -2.04 -4.71 6.15
CA GLU A 97 -1.34 -3.61 5.46
C GLU A 97 -0.77 -4.03 4.10
N LEU A 98 -0.28 -5.28 3.96
CA LEU A 98 0.19 -5.80 2.68
C LEU A 98 -0.95 -5.98 1.67
N GLU A 99 -2.09 -6.54 2.10
CA GLU A 99 -3.27 -6.65 1.25
C GLU A 99 -3.77 -5.27 0.82
N ARG A 100 -3.73 -4.27 1.72
CA ARG A 100 -4.05 -2.88 1.42
C ARG A 100 -3.07 -2.30 0.40
N PHE A 101 -1.75 -2.48 0.62
CA PHE A 101 -0.71 -2.01 -0.30
C PHE A 101 -0.90 -2.56 -1.71
N LEU A 102 -1.08 -3.87 -1.84
CA LEU A 102 -1.28 -4.53 -3.14
C LEU A 102 -2.54 -4.06 -3.86
N LYS A 103 -3.57 -3.65 -3.11
CA LYS A 103 -4.80 -3.09 -3.67
C LYS A 103 -4.65 -1.63 -4.10
N VAL A 104 -3.94 -0.80 -3.32
CA VAL A 104 -3.79 0.64 -3.57
C VAL A 104 -2.69 0.93 -4.58
N TYR A 105 -1.60 0.15 -4.54
CA TYR A 105 -0.41 0.33 -5.36
C TYR A 105 -0.08 -0.90 -6.24
N PRO A 106 -1.02 -1.41 -7.06
CA PRO A 106 -0.87 -2.71 -7.76
C PRO A 106 0.26 -2.74 -8.79
N ASN A 107 0.75 -1.58 -9.22
CA ASN A 107 1.81 -1.46 -10.22
C ASN A 107 3.11 -0.88 -9.64
N HIS A 108 3.25 -0.86 -8.31
CA HIS A 108 4.49 -0.37 -7.70
C HIS A 108 5.64 -1.34 -7.99
N LYS A 109 6.86 -0.81 -8.08
CA LYS A 109 8.07 -1.61 -8.37
C LYS A 109 8.33 -2.72 -7.34
N ASP A 110 7.96 -2.49 -6.07
CA ASP A 110 8.17 -3.42 -4.95
C ASP A 110 6.95 -4.33 -4.70
N THR A 111 6.08 -4.53 -5.71
CA THR A 111 4.90 -5.42 -5.61
C THR A 111 5.33 -6.89 -5.45
N ASP A 112 6.44 -7.29 -6.06
CA ASP A 112 7.07 -8.60 -5.89
C ASP A 112 7.46 -8.85 -4.43
N TYR A 113 8.12 -7.88 -3.80
CA TYR A 113 8.46 -7.94 -2.38
C TYR A 113 7.22 -7.96 -1.49
N ALA A 114 6.19 -7.16 -1.80
CA ALA A 114 4.96 -7.16 -1.04
C ALA A 114 4.25 -8.52 -1.06
N HIS A 115 4.16 -9.20 -2.21
CA HIS A 115 3.63 -10.57 -2.31
C HIS A 115 4.51 -11.56 -1.55
N PHE A 116 5.83 -11.45 -1.65
CA PHE A 116 6.75 -12.30 -0.90
C PHE A 116 6.56 -12.14 0.60
N LEU A 117 6.50 -10.90 1.10
CA LEU A 117 6.33 -10.62 2.51
C LEU A 117 4.95 -11.08 3.03
N LEU A 118 3.90 -10.94 2.21
CA LEU A 118 2.56 -11.46 2.52
C LEU A 118 2.57 -12.98 2.64
N ALA A 119 3.27 -13.66 1.73
CA ALA A 119 3.45 -15.11 1.80
C ALA A 119 4.19 -15.52 3.08
N MET A 120 5.24 -14.77 3.47
CA MET A 120 5.98 -14.99 4.71
C MET A 120 5.10 -14.79 5.94
N CYS A 121 4.28 -13.74 5.98
CA CYS A 121 3.34 -13.51 7.08
C CYS A 121 2.37 -14.69 7.26
N PHE A 122 1.82 -15.22 6.18
CA PHE A 122 0.97 -16.41 6.26
C PHE A 122 1.75 -17.65 6.69
N TYR A 123 3.00 -17.80 6.26
CA TYR A 123 3.86 -18.92 6.62
C TYR A 123 4.21 -18.92 8.12
N GLU A 124 4.61 -17.78 8.65
CA GLU A 124 5.02 -17.64 10.05
C GLU A 124 3.81 -17.60 11.01
N ASN A 125 2.62 -17.19 10.54
CA ASN A 125 1.39 -17.12 11.34
C ASN A 125 0.68 -18.49 11.49
N ILE A 126 1.38 -19.59 11.26
CA ILE A 126 0.84 -20.94 11.44
C ILE A 126 0.86 -21.29 12.93
N ILE A 127 -0.33 -21.42 13.54
CA ILE A 127 -0.48 -21.74 14.96
C ILE A 127 -0.47 -23.25 15.19
N ASP A 128 -1.09 -24.04 14.31
CA ASP A 128 -1.17 -25.49 14.41
C ASP A 128 -1.33 -26.11 13.01
N GLU A 129 -0.21 -26.55 12.44
CA GLU A 129 -0.15 -27.16 11.10
C GLU A 129 -1.03 -28.42 10.97
N LYS A 130 -1.33 -29.08 12.09
CA LYS A 130 -2.14 -30.31 12.09
C LYS A 130 -3.65 -30.03 12.04
N ARG A 131 -4.05 -28.79 12.30
CA ARG A 131 -5.47 -28.42 12.42
C ARG A 131 -5.95 -27.47 11.34
N ASP A 132 -5.12 -26.52 10.92
CA ASP A 132 -5.51 -25.51 9.95
C ASP A 132 -4.39 -25.30 8.90
N LEU A 133 -4.61 -25.89 7.74
CA LEU A 133 -3.75 -25.71 6.56
C LEU A 133 -4.07 -24.42 5.77
N GLY A 134 -5.09 -23.66 6.19
CA GLY A 134 -5.53 -22.46 5.48
C GLY A 134 -4.42 -21.43 5.30
N PRO A 135 -3.69 -21.03 6.34
CA PRO A 135 -2.56 -20.11 6.21
C PRO A 135 -1.47 -20.64 5.28
N LEU A 136 -1.13 -21.94 5.37
CA LEU A 136 -0.12 -22.57 4.53
C LEU A 136 -0.50 -22.55 3.05
N LEU A 137 -1.77 -22.81 2.73
CA LEU A 137 -2.28 -22.72 1.36
C LEU A 137 -2.29 -21.28 0.83
N LYS A 138 -2.58 -20.30 1.68
CA LYS A 138 -2.48 -18.88 1.31
C LYS A 138 -1.04 -18.46 1.04
N SER A 139 -0.12 -18.85 1.92
CA SER A 139 1.31 -18.64 1.73
C SER A 139 1.80 -19.19 0.40
N LYS A 140 1.48 -20.47 0.12
CA LYS A 140 1.83 -21.11 -1.16
C LYS A 140 1.33 -20.32 -2.35
N LYS A 141 0.07 -19.88 -2.33
CA LYS A 141 -0.52 -19.08 -3.40
C LYS A 141 0.24 -17.77 -3.65
N GLU A 142 0.57 -17.05 -2.60
CA GLU A 142 1.32 -15.79 -2.73
C GLU A 142 2.75 -16.04 -3.24
N PHE A 143 3.45 -17.07 -2.78
CA PHE A 143 4.75 -17.47 -3.36
C PHE A 143 4.64 -17.85 -4.83
N GLU A 144 3.58 -18.57 -5.24
CA GLU A 144 3.33 -18.90 -6.65
C GLU A 144 3.14 -17.63 -7.50
N ILE A 145 2.50 -16.57 -6.97
CA ILE A 145 2.39 -15.26 -7.64
C ILE A 145 3.79 -14.67 -7.87
N VAL A 146 4.66 -14.68 -6.85
CA VAL A 146 6.03 -14.18 -6.97
C VAL A 146 6.80 -14.93 -8.05
N ILE A 147 6.75 -16.26 -8.04
CA ILE A 147 7.47 -17.10 -9.01
C ILE A 147 7.00 -16.88 -10.44
N ASN A 148 5.69 -16.77 -10.63
CA ASN A 148 5.09 -16.70 -11.96
C ASN A 148 5.16 -15.31 -12.57
N ASN A 149 4.95 -14.26 -11.78
CA ASN A 149 4.86 -12.88 -12.26
C ASN A 149 6.22 -12.16 -12.21
N TYR A 150 7.11 -12.57 -11.30
CA TYR A 150 8.40 -11.92 -11.06
C TYR A 150 9.58 -12.91 -11.05
N PRO A 151 9.72 -13.79 -12.07
CA PRO A 151 10.62 -14.96 -12.03
C PRO A 151 12.10 -14.63 -11.94
N SER A 152 12.50 -13.39 -12.25
CA SER A 152 13.90 -12.94 -12.28
C SER A 152 14.35 -12.25 -10.99
N THR A 153 13.47 -12.10 -10.00
CA THR A 153 13.79 -11.46 -8.71
C THR A 153 14.43 -12.45 -7.75
N GLU A 154 15.20 -11.95 -6.78
CA GLU A 154 15.74 -12.76 -5.68
C GLU A 154 14.62 -13.41 -4.86
N PHE A 155 13.50 -12.70 -4.67
CA PHE A 155 12.32 -13.22 -3.98
C PHE A 155 11.73 -14.46 -4.65
N ALA A 156 11.81 -14.58 -5.98
CA ALA A 156 11.34 -15.77 -6.68
C ALA A 156 12.21 -17.01 -6.41
N ALA A 157 13.50 -16.82 -6.16
CA ALA A 157 14.38 -17.92 -5.79
C ALA A 157 14.03 -18.44 -4.38
N ASP A 158 13.86 -17.55 -3.42
CA ASP A 158 13.48 -17.88 -2.04
C ASP A 158 12.05 -18.47 -1.98
N ALA A 159 11.12 -17.93 -2.77
CA ALA A 159 9.76 -18.46 -2.87
C ALA A 159 9.72 -19.91 -3.36
N ARG A 160 10.56 -20.30 -4.32
CA ARG A 160 10.66 -21.70 -4.77
C ARG A 160 11.08 -22.62 -3.63
N PHE A 161 12.11 -22.24 -2.89
CA PHE A 161 12.56 -23.00 -1.73
C PHE A 161 11.46 -23.14 -0.67
N LYS A 162 10.74 -22.06 -0.37
CA LYS A 162 9.61 -22.08 0.58
C LYS A 162 8.46 -22.97 0.10
N ILE A 163 8.14 -22.98 -1.20
CA ILE A 163 7.12 -23.88 -1.77
C ILE A 163 7.51 -25.35 -1.61
N ASP A 164 8.77 -25.69 -1.80
CA ASP A 164 9.23 -27.06 -1.60
C ASP A 164 9.01 -27.51 -0.13
N LEU A 165 9.35 -26.65 0.83
CA LEU A 165 9.08 -26.92 2.26
C LEU A 165 7.57 -27.06 2.56
N ILE A 166 6.74 -26.20 1.97
CA ILE A 166 5.28 -26.26 2.13
C ILE A 166 4.72 -27.57 1.56
N ASN A 167 5.22 -28.01 0.40
CA ASN A 167 4.76 -29.26 -0.23
C ASN A 167 5.12 -30.51 0.59
N ASP A 168 6.20 -30.46 1.36
CA ASP A 168 6.60 -31.56 2.26
C ASP A 168 5.64 -31.69 3.46
N VAL A 169 4.91 -30.62 3.80
CA VAL A 169 3.93 -30.59 4.90
C VAL A 169 2.52 -30.94 4.45
N LEU A 170 2.14 -30.58 3.20
CA LEU A 170 0.80 -30.81 2.63
C LEU A 170 0.60 -32.24 2.17
#